data_3582fd163c1b16f6f00998d3acf5805c
#
_entry.id   3582fd163c1b16f6f00998d3acf5805c
#
_cell.length_a   1.000
_cell.length_b   1.000
_cell.length_c   1.000
_cell.angle_alpha   90.00
_cell.angle_beta   90.00
_cell.angle_gamma   90.00
#
_symmetry.space_group_name_H-M   'P 1'
#
loop_
_entity.id
_entity.type
_entity.pdbx_description
1 polymer ?
#
loop_
_entity_poly.entity_id
_entity_poly.type
_entity_poly.pdbx_seq_one_letter_code
_entity_poly.pdbx_strand_id
1 'polypeptide(L)'
;MVLSLLENWIKGALLEVQEYIRLQVATARATFSRPFYFHDVVEQFDQIGIGSLTVVLLTGFFTGAVLALQSGITLDQFGARPFVGRLVSASMIKELGPVLTGLMLAGRIGSGIAAEIGSMVVTDQINALRALGTDPVRKLVVPRVLAGILMAPVLTVIADTVGILGGWIIAVYQLRVASGLYWTSITEALYLQDVWMGILKPFFLGYVIVTIGCHVGLRTRGGTQGVGRATTNAVVAASVAVIAVDFFVTRLLFTLLY
;
A
#
# COMPACT_ATOMS: atom_id res chain seq x y z
N MET A 1 -18.24 -14.42 33.89
CA MET A 1 -18.04 -13.04 33.38
C MET A 1 -16.82 -12.90 32.50
N VAL A 2 -15.60 -13.30 32.89
CA VAL A 2 -14.39 -13.22 32.00
C VAL A 2 -14.50 -14.16 30.82
N LEU A 3 -14.92 -15.40 31.00
CA LEU A 3 -15.11 -16.38 29.90
C LEU A 3 -16.15 -15.94 28.89
N SER A 4 -17.27 -15.34 29.35
CA SER A 4 -18.30 -14.84 28.42
C SER A 4 -17.85 -13.60 27.62
N LEU A 5 -17.01 -12.75 28.21
CA LEU A 5 -16.39 -11.63 27.50
C LEU A 5 -15.40 -12.12 26.44
N LEU A 6 -14.58 -13.11 26.76
CA LEU A 6 -13.64 -13.73 25.83
C LEU A 6 -14.37 -14.43 24.66
N GLU A 7 -15.44 -15.17 24.97
CA GLU A 7 -16.27 -15.83 23.98
C GLU A 7 -16.92 -14.84 23.00
N ASN A 8 -17.48 -13.73 23.53
CA ASN A 8 -18.08 -12.69 22.70
C ASN A 8 -17.05 -11.95 21.86
N TRP A 9 -15.86 -11.72 22.38
CA TRP A 9 -14.76 -11.12 21.62
C TRP A 9 -14.29 -12.03 20.49
N ILE A 10 -14.08 -13.33 20.75
CA ILE A 10 -13.69 -14.31 19.74
C ILE A 10 -14.77 -14.43 18.66
N LYS A 11 -16.05 -14.53 19.05
CA LYS A 11 -17.17 -14.58 18.09
C LYS A 11 -17.22 -13.31 17.23
N GLY A 12 -17.00 -12.14 17.81
CA GLY A 12 -16.93 -10.88 17.08
C GLY A 12 -15.80 -10.88 16.04
N ALA A 13 -14.59 -11.28 16.46
CA ALA A 13 -13.45 -11.38 15.56
C ALA A 13 -13.65 -12.39 14.42
N LEU A 14 -14.24 -13.56 14.71
CA LEU A 14 -14.55 -14.56 13.70
C LEU A 14 -15.59 -14.06 12.69
N LEU A 15 -16.63 -13.35 13.14
CA LEU A 15 -17.63 -12.74 12.26
C LEU A 15 -17.00 -11.66 11.36
N GLU A 16 -16.11 -10.83 11.89
CA GLU A 16 -15.36 -9.83 11.09
C GLU A 16 -14.57 -10.50 9.97
N VAL A 17 -13.80 -11.53 10.30
CA VAL A 17 -13.00 -12.29 9.32
C VAL A 17 -13.92 -12.96 8.28
N GLN A 18 -15.01 -13.56 8.72
CA GLN A 18 -15.98 -14.20 7.82
C GLN A 18 -16.60 -13.20 6.83
N GLU A 19 -16.99 -12.03 7.30
CA GLU A 19 -17.57 -11.00 6.43
C GLU A 19 -16.53 -10.41 5.49
N TYR A 20 -15.29 -10.22 5.94
CA TYR A 20 -14.18 -9.83 5.07
C TYR A 20 -13.96 -10.85 3.95
N ILE A 21 -13.89 -12.15 4.28
CA ILE A 21 -13.75 -13.24 3.29
C ILE A 21 -14.93 -13.24 2.31
N ARG A 22 -16.16 -13.05 2.78
CA ARG A 22 -17.34 -12.95 1.91
C ARG A 22 -17.22 -11.79 0.93
N LEU A 23 -16.72 -10.64 1.37
CA LEU A 23 -16.46 -9.50 0.48
C LEU A 23 -15.40 -9.85 -0.57
N GLN A 24 -14.31 -10.54 -0.19
CA GLN A 24 -13.28 -10.97 -1.14
C GLN A 24 -13.86 -11.90 -2.22
N VAL A 25 -14.64 -12.90 -1.82
CA VAL A 25 -15.29 -13.82 -2.75
C VAL A 25 -16.29 -13.10 -3.67
N ALA A 26 -17.07 -12.19 -3.11
CA ALA A 26 -18.00 -11.37 -3.88
C ALA A 26 -17.27 -10.48 -4.89
N THR A 27 -16.18 -9.82 -4.47
CA THR A 27 -15.34 -8.98 -5.34
C THR A 27 -14.72 -9.79 -6.47
N ALA A 28 -14.15 -10.96 -6.17
CA ALA A 28 -13.57 -11.84 -7.18
C ALA A 28 -14.61 -12.29 -8.22
N ARG A 29 -15.81 -12.68 -7.78
CA ARG A 29 -16.91 -13.04 -8.69
C ARG A 29 -17.38 -11.85 -9.52
N ALA A 30 -17.50 -10.68 -8.89
CA ALA A 30 -17.98 -9.46 -9.54
C ALA A 30 -17.00 -8.95 -10.60
N THR A 31 -15.70 -9.15 -10.43
CA THR A 31 -14.64 -8.74 -11.37
C THR A 31 -14.82 -9.42 -12.73
N PHE A 32 -15.26 -10.69 -12.75
CA PHE A 32 -15.47 -11.44 -14.00
C PHE A 32 -16.91 -11.36 -14.54
N SER A 33 -17.78 -10.58 -13.91
CA SER A 33 -19.20 -10.47 -14.31
C SER A 33 -19.48 -9.17 -15.05
N ARG A 34 -20.47 -9.21 -15.99
CA ARG A 34 -20.93 -8.01 -16.75
C ARG A 34 -22.11 -7.35 -16.02
N PRO A 35 -22.28 -6.00 -16.11
CA PRO A 35 -21.46 -5.03 -16.85
C PRO A 35 -20.15 -4.69 -16.13
N PHE A 36 -19.10 -4.33 -16.91
CA PHE A 36 -17.82 -3.85 -16.38
C PHE A 36 -17.79 -2.31 -16.44
N TYR A 37 -17.51 -1.67 -15.32
CA TYR A 37 -17.52 -0.20 -15.19
C TYR A 37 -16.13 0.40 -15.45
N PHE A 38 -15.67 0.36 -16.71
CA PHE A 38 -14.33 0.82 -17.07
C PHE A 38 -14.07 2.29 -16.74
N HIS A 39 -15.08 3.15 -16.91
CA HIS A 39 -14.97 4.57 -16.59
C HIS A 39 -14.66 4.79 -15.10
N ASP A 40 -15.32 4.05 -14.23
CA ASP A 40 -15.08 4.13 -12.78
C ASP A 40 -13.66 3.64 -12.42
N VAL A 41 -13.12 2.66 -13.15
CA VAL A 41 -11.73 2.20 -12.96
C VAL A 41 -10.73 3.31 -13.30
N VAL A 42 -10.95 4.03 -14.40
CA VAL A 42 -10.08 5.14 -14.82
C VAL A 42 -10.13 6.29 -13.80
N GLU A 43 -11.32 6.61 -13.29
CA GLU A 43 -11.47 7.61 -12.23
C GLU A 43 -10.71 7.22 -10.96
N GLN A 44 -10.76 5.94 -10.59
CA GLN A 44 -10.01 5.43 -9.44
C GLN A 44 -8.49 5.42 -9.69
N PHE A 45 -8.02 5.26 -10.93
CA PHE A 45 -6.59 5.44 -11.26
C PHE A 45 -6.13 6.87 -10.99
N ASP A 46 -6.93 7.87 -11.32
CA ASP A 46 -6.61 9.27 -11.04
C ASP A 46 -6.55 9.52 -9.53
N GLN A 47 -7.59 9.11 -8.80
CA GLN A 47 -7.68 9.34 -7.35
C GLN A 47 -6.59 8.61 -6.55
N ILE A 48 -6.32 7.35 -6.87
CA ILE A 48 -5.32 6.52 -6.18
C ILE A 48 -3.91 6.87 -6.66
N GLY A 49 -3.72 6.99 -7.97
CA GLY A 49 -2.42 7.23 -8.57
C GLY A 49 -1.97 8.69 -8.43
N ILE A 50 -2.53 9.55 -9.27
CA ILE A 50 -2.10 10.97 -9.35
C ILE A 50 -2.31 11.67 -8.01
N GLY A 51 -3.44 11.44 -7.38
CA GLY A 51 -3.71 12.00 -6.09
C GLY A 51 -2.68 11.65 -5.01
N SER A 52 -2.00 10.49 -5.06
CA SER A 52 -0.99 10.08 -4.07
C SER A 52 0.43 10.49 -4.41
N LEU A 53 0.69 10.95 -5.64
CA LEU A 53 2.05 11.22 -6.14
C LEU A 53 2.86 12.14 -5.23
N THR A 54 2.30 13.26 -4.81
CA THR A 54 3.02 14.26 -4.00
C THR A 54 3.56 13.65 -2.69
N VAL A 55 2.72 12.90 -1.99
CA VAL A 55 3.12 12.29 -0.71
C VAL A 55 4.17 11.20 -0.93
N VAL A 56 3.99 10.38 -1.98
CA VAL A 56 4.91 9.30 -2.34
C VAL A 56 6.28 9.85 -2.77
N LEU A 57 6.30 10.90 -3.60
CA LEU A 57 7.53 11.57 -4.04
C LEU A 57 8.32 12.15 -2.87
N LEU A 58 7.66 12.89 -1.98
CA LEU A 58 8.31 13.50 -0.82
C LEU A 58 8.83 12.43 0.14
N THR A 59 8.00 11.44 0.46
CA THR A 59 8.39 10.36 1.37
C THR A 59 9.55 9.55 0.80
N GLY A 60 9.47 9.15 -0.48
CA GLY A 60 10.54 8.41 -1.16
C GLY A 60 11.85 9.19 -1.15
N PHE A 61 11.81 10.46 -1.58
CA PHE A 61 13.00 11.32 -1.63
C PHE A 61 13.71 11.45 -0.27
N PHE A 62 12.97 11.84 0.76
CA PHE A 62 13.57 12.04 2.08
C PHE A 62 14.02 10.73 2.72
N THR A 63 13.31 9.62 2.49
CA THR A 63 13.73 8.31 2.98
C THR A 63 15.06 7.91 2.36
N GLY A 64 15.20 8.00 1.05
CA GLY A 64 16.46 7.69 0.38
C GLY A 64 17.62 8.62 0.79
N ALA A 65 17.32 9.91 0.94
CA ALA A 65 18.30 10.90 1.41
C ALA A 65 18.78 10.59 2.84
N VAL A 66 17.88 10.33 3.78
CA VAL A 66 18.22 9.96 5.17
C VAL A 66 18.97 8.63 5.22
N LEU A 67 18.54 7.65 4.44
CA LEU A 67 19.21 6.35 4.38
C LEU A 67 20.63 6.48 3.86
N ALA A 68 20.87 7.29 2.82
CA ALA A 68 22.21 7.56 2.32
C ALA A 68 23.09 8.25 3.38
N LEU A 69 22.55 9.22 4.10
CA LEU A 69 23.26 9.91 5.15
C LEU A 69 23.69 8.97 6.28
N GLN A 70 22.75 8.19 6.81
CA GLN A 70 23.01 7.27 7.92
C GLN A 70 23.96 6.14 7.52
N SER A 71 23.70 5.50 6.37
CA SER A 71 24.56 4.43 5.87
C SER A 71 25.95 4.94 5.50
N GLY A 72 26.05 6.16 4.95
CA GLY A 72 27.31 6.77 4.62
C GLY A 72 28.21 7.02 5.82
N ILE A 73 27.66 7.53 6.93
CA ILE A 73 28.39 7.71 8.19
C ILE A 73 28.84 6.37 8.76
N THR A 74 27.99 5.36 8.73
CA THR A 74 28.32 4.02 9.23
C THR A 74 29.40 3.35 8.38
N LEU A 75 29.28 3.40 7.06
CA LEU A 75 30.24 2.82 6.13
C LEU A 75 31.59 3.51 6.15
N ASP A 76 31.64 4.79 6.52
CA ASP A 76 32.88 5.55 6.63
C ASP A 76 33.85 4.95 7.67
N GLN A 77 33.33 4.46 8.78
CA GLN A 77 34.08 3.82 9.84
C GLN A 77 34.85 2.57 9.35
N PHE A 78 34.39 1.98 8.25
CA PHE A 78 34.98 0.81 7.61
C PHE A 78 35.71 1.13 6.30
N GLY A 79 35.85 2.42 5.94
CA GLY A 79 36.43 2.84 4.65
C GLY A 79 35.54 2.43 3.43
N ALA A 80 34.28 2.14 3.65
CA ALA A 80 33.38 1.54 2.66
C ALA A 80 32.34 2.53 2.11
N ARG A 81 32.56 3.84 2.22
CA ARG A 81 31.65 4.89 1.67
C ARG A 81 31.21 4.67 0.22
N PRO A 82 32.06 4.18 -0.72
CA PRO A 82 31.62 3.95 -2.09
C PRO A 82 30.42 3.01 -2.25
N PHE A 83 30.14 2.16 -1.26
CA PHE A 83 29.03 1.21 -1.29
C PHE A 83 27.69 1.79 -0.80
N VAL A 84 27.60 3.09 -0.50
CA VAL A 84 26.34 3.73 -0.08
C VAL A 84 25.24 3.53 -1.12
N GLY A 85 25.54 3.66 -2.43
CA GLY A 85 24.56 3.44 -3.49
C GLY A 85 23.94 2.04 -3.47
N ARG A 86 24.79 1.02 -3.21
CA ARG A 86 24.38 -0.37 -3.05
C ARG A 86 23.36 -0.54 -1.92
N LEU A 87 23.65 0.03 -0.73
CA LEU A 87 22.78 -0.07 0.44
C LEU A 87 21.44 0.65 0.21
N VAL A 88 21.49 1.88 -0.31
CA VAL A 88 20.29 2.68 -0.58
C VAL A 88 19.38 1.98 -1.58
N SER A 89 19.91 1.55 -2.72
CA SER A 89 19.10 0.93 -3.76
C SER A 89 18.52 -0.42 -3.31
N ALA A 90 19.33 -1.26 -2.68
CA ALA A 90 18.87 -2.56 -2.20
C ALA A 90 17.77 -2.42 -1.11
N SER A 91 17.97 -1.49 -0.16
CA SER A 91 16.99 -1.26 0.91
C SER A 91 15.70 -0.64 0.38
N MET A 92 15.80 0.34 -0.54
CA MET A 92 14.61 0.95 -1.15
C MET A 92 13.81 -0.08 -1.93
N ILE A 93 14.41 -0.73 -2.91
CA ILE A 93 13.69 -1.61 -3.84
C ILE A 93 13.12 -2.85 -3.13
N LYS A 94 13.88 -3.47 -2.22
CA LYS A 94 13.44 -4.73 -1.59
C LYS A 94 12.39 -4.55 -0.50
N GLU A 95 12.49 -3.48 0.30
CA GLU A 95 11.70 -3.35 1.53
C GLU A 95 11.09 -1.96 1.72
N LEU A 96 11.91 -0.90 1.80
CA LEU A 96 11.44 0.41 2.24
C LEU A 96 10.46 1.04 1.25
N GLY A 97 10.72 0.95 -0.05
CA GLY A 97 9.83 1.47 -1.07
C GLY A 97 8.43 0.86 -1.01
N PRO A 98 8.30 -0.47 -1.13
CA PRO A 98 7.02 -1.16 -1.01
C PRO A 98 6.28 -0.86 0.30
N VAL A 99 6.95 -1.00 1.44
CA VAL A 99 6.32 -0.85 2.76
C VAL A 99 5.91 0.60 3.02
N LEU A 100 6.79 1.57 2.78
CA LEU A 100 6.48 2.98 3.04
C LEU A 100 5.39 3.49 2.08
N THR A 101 5.46 3.14 0.79
CA THR A 101 4.37 3.45 -0.14
C THR A 101 3.07 2.81 0.32
N GLY A 102 3.08 1.55 0.74
CA GLY A 102 1.91 0.87 1.30
C GLY A 102 1.34 1.58 2.52
N LEU A 103 2.16 2.00 3.48
CA LEU A 103 1.71 2.75 4.66
C LEU A 103 1.13 4.13 4.30
N MET A 104 1.74 4.84 3.34
CA MET A 104 1.21 6.12 2.85
C MET A 104 -0.15 5.93 2.17
N LEU A 105 -0.28 4.90 1.35
CA LEU A 105 -1.55 4.55 0.70
C LEU A 105 -2.61 4.08 1.72
N ALA A 106 -2.24 3.33 2.74
CA ALA A 106 -3.14 2.94 3.83
C ALA A 106 -3.74 4.18 4.53
N GLY A 107 -2.87 5.15 4.84
CA GLY A 107 -3.28 6.41 5.46
C GLY A 107 -4.19 7.25 4.56
N ARG A 108 -3.84 7.40 3.28
CA ARG A 108 -4.56 8.28 2.36
C ARG A 108 -5.74 7.60 1.66
N ILE A 109 -5.46 6.47 1.00
CA ILE A 109 -6.46 5.79 0.16
C ILE A 109 -7.38 4.91 1.02
N GLY A 110 -6.81 4.17 1.98
CA GLY A 110 -7.60 3.35 2.89
C GLY A 110 -8.63 4.18 3.68
N SER A 111 -8.21 5.34 4.21
CA SER A 111 -9.13 6.27 4.89
C SER A 111 -10.12 6.92 3.94
N GLY A 112 -9.66 7.38 2.77
CA GLY A 112 -10.50 8.03 1.76
C GLY A 112 -11.62 7.12 1.27
N ILE A 113 -11.32 5.88 0.92
CA ILE A 113 -12.30 4.87 0.52
C ILE A 113 -13.31 4.59 1.66
N ALA A 114 -12.81 4.44 2.89
CA ALA A 114 -13.68 4.20 4.04
C ALA A 114 -14.60 5.39 4.32
N ALA A 115 -14.11 6.63 4.15
CA ALA A 115 -14.91 7.83 4.29
C ALA A 115 -15.99 7.94 3.22
N GLU A 116 -15.62 7.74 1.96
CA GLU A 116 -16.53 7.85 0.81
C GLU A 116 -17.62 6.80 0.86
N ILE A 117 -17.25 5.52 0.95
CA ILE A 117 -18.23 4.41 1.04
C ILE A 117 -19.03 4.53 2.33
N GLY A 118 -18.41 4.89 3.46
CA GLY A 118 -19.08 5.10 4.73
C GLY A 118 -20.12 6.22 4.67
N SER A 119 -19.83 7.30 3.97
CA SER A 119 -20.78 8.37 3.71
C SER A 119 -21.95 7.90 2.85
N MET A 120 -21.67 7.11 1.81
CA MET A 120 -22.72 6.50 0.94
C MET A 120 -23.62 5.54 1.72
N VAL A 121 -23.09 4.82 2.70
CA VAL A 121 -23.90 3.95 3.60
C VAL A 121 -24.82 4.79 4.47
N VAL A 122 -24.30 5.84 5.10
CA VAL A 122 -25.04 6.69 6.04
C VAL A 122 -26.14 7.51 5.35
N THR A 123 -25.95 7.85 4.07
CA THR A 123 -26.93 8.59 3.26
C THR A 123 -27.84 7.68 2.43
N ASP A 124 -27.88 6.38 2.74
CA ASP A 124 -28.71 5.37 2.05
C ASP A 124 -28.44 5.20 0.54
N GLN A 125 -27.36 5.76 0.00
CA GLN A 125 -27.01 5.62 -1.42
C GLN A 125 -26.73 4.17 -1.81
N ILE A 126 -26.13 3.37 -0.91
CA ILE A 126 -25.91 1.93 -1.13
C ILE A 126 -27.25 1.18 -1.30
N ASN A 127 -28.25 1.51 -0.49
CA ASN A 127 -29.57 0.90 -0.59
C ASN A 127 -30.33 1.36 -1.85
N ALA A 128 -30.15 2.62 -2.24
CA ALA A 128 -30.68 3.14 -3.51
C ALA A 128 -30.10 2.40 -4.72
N LEU A 129 -28.77 2.13 -4.75
CA LEU A 129 -28.11 1.34 -5.79
C LEU A 129 -28.72 -0.07 -5.89
N ARG A 130 -28.95 -0.72 -4.75
CA ARG A 130 -29.61 -2.05 -4.70
C ARG A 130 -31.04 -2.01 -5.22
N ALA A 131 -31.81 -0.98 -4.85
CA ALA A 131 -33.20 -0.80 -5.33
C ALA A 131 -33.25 -0.60 -6.85
N LEU A 132 -32.22 0.01 -7.44
CA LEU A 132 -32.07 0.17 -8.89
C LEU A 132 -31.49 -1.10 -9.59
N GLY A 133 -31.37 -2.22 -8.87
CA GLY A 133 -30.85 -3.47 -9.42
C GLY A 133 -29.33 -3.49 -9.65
N THR A 134 -28.59 -2.49 -9.14
CA THR A 134 -27.13 -2.42 -9.27
C THR A 134 -26.45 -3.06 -8.06
N ASP A 135 -25.53 -3.98 -8.30
CA ASP A 135 -24.71 -4.58 -7.25
C ASP A 135 -23.64 -3.58 -6.75
N PRO A 136 -23.70 -3.14 -5.46
CA PRO A 136 -22.74 -2.19 -4.92
C PRO A 136 -21.29 -2.71 -4.93
N VAL A 137 -21.07 -4.01 -4.78
CA VAL A 137 -19.73 -4.58 -4.83
C VAL A 137 -19.13 -4.38 -6.21
N ARG A 138 -19.90 -4.66 -7.25
CA ARG A 138 -19.47 -4.50 -8.65
C ARG A 138 -19.21 -3.04 -9.00
N LYS A 139 -20.08 -2.13 -8.58
CA LYS A 139 -20.00 -0.70 -8.93
C LYS A 139 -18.95 0.05 -8.13
N LEU A 140 -18.79 -0.27 -6.84
CA LEU A 140 -17.95 0.51 -5.93
C LEU A 140 -16.63 -0.18 -5.55
N VAL A 141 -16.66 -1.49 -5.28
CA VAL A 141 -15.49 -2.20 -4.75
C VAL A 141 -14.55 -2.62 -5.88
N VAL A 142 -15.06 -3.24 -6.93
CA VAL A 142 -14.24 -3.78 -8.05
C VAL A 142 -13.37 -2.72 -8.70
N PRO A 143 -13.87 -1.53 -9.10
CA PRO A 143 -13.04 -0.49 -9.71
C PRO A 143 -11.91 -0.03 -8.81
N ARG A 144 -12.17 0.15 -7.50
CA ARG A 144 -11.18 0.55 -6.51
C ARG A 144 -10.10 -0.50 -6.32
N VAL A 145 -10.51 -1.78 -6.24
CA VAL A 145 -9.56 -2.90 -6.07
C VAL A 145 -8.64 -3.02 -7.28
N LEU A 146 -9.17 -2.96 -8.50
CA LEU A 146 -8.36 -3.00 -9.72
C LEU A 146 -7.38 -1.83 -9.79
N ALA A 147 -7.85 -0.63 -9.47
CA ALA A 147 -7.00 0.54 -9.45
C ALA A 147 -5.91 0.45 -8.36
N GLY A 148 -6.24 -0.04 -7.17
CA GLY A 148 -5.27 -0.20 -6.09
C GLY A 148 -4.19 -1.22 -6.40
N ILE A 149 -4.57 -2.37 -6.97
CA ILE A 149 -3.62 -3.41 -7.40
C ILE A 149 -2.64 -2.86 -8.43
N LEU A 150 -3.10 -2.10 -9.42
CA LEU A 150 -2.26 -1.63 -10.51
C LEU A 150 -1.47 -0.38 -10.16
N MET A 151 -2.04 0.53 -9.36
CA MET A 151 -1.38 1.80 -9.03
C MET A 151 -0.36 1.68 -7.90
N ALA A 152 -0.53 0.75 -6.96
CA ALA A 152 0.44 0.59 -5.87
C ALA A 152 1.86 0.22 -6.38
N PRO A 153 2.06 -0.72 -7.33
CA PRO A 153 3.37 -0.98 -7.92
C PRO A 153 3.94 0.24 -8.66
N VAL A 154 3.11 0.95 -9.43
CA VAL A 154 3.55 2.14 -10.17
C VAL A 154 4.07 3.21 -9.22
N LEU A 155 3.31 3.50 -8.16
CA LEU A 155 3.72 4.47 -7.13
C LEU A 155 4.98 4.02 -6.38
N THR A 156 5.14 2.72 -6.13
CA THR A 156 6.33 2.18 -5.48
C THR A 156 7.57 2.36 -6.35
N VAL A 157 7.50 2.04 -7.64
CA VAL A 157 8.62 2.25 -8.58
C VAL A 157 9.01 3.73 -8.64
N ILE A 158 8.03 4.64 -8.62
CA ILE A 158 8.30 6.08 -8.57
C ILE A 158 8.97 6.45 -7.24
N ALA A 159 8.49 5.94 -6.10
CA ALA A 159 9.09 6.16 -4.79
C ALA A 159 10.54 5.68 -4.71
N ASP A 160 10.82 4.48 -5.22
CA ASP A 160 12.15 3.89 -5.27
C ASP A 160 13.11 4.73 -6.12
N THR A 161 12.66 5.11 -7.32
CA THR A 161 13.46 5.92 -8.23
C THR A 161 13.81 7.26 -7.59
N VAL A 162 12.83 7.96 -7.03
CA VAL A 162 13.04 9.26 -6.38
C VAL A 162 13.84 9.12 -5.08
N GLY A 163 13.67 8.02 -4.34
CA GLY A 163 14.47 7.72 -3.16
C GLY A 163 15.94 7.48 -3.49
N ILE A 164 16.24 6.72 -4.55
CA ILE A 164 17.61 6.51 -5.04
C ILE A 164 18.23 7.84 -5.50
N LEU A 165 17.46 8.70 -6.16
CA LEU A 165 17.93 10.04 -6.55
C LEU A 165 18.18 10.94 -5.33
N GLY A 166 17.32 10.89 -4.31
CA GLY A 166 17.54 11.59 -3.03
C GLY A 166 18.82 11.12 -2.33
N GLY A 167 19.04 9.80 -2.33
CA GLY A 167 20.26 9.20 -1.83
C GLY A 167 21.51 9.61 -2.62
N TRP A 168 21.42 9.69 -3.94
CA TRP A 168 22.48 10.17 -4.81
C TRP A 168 22.89 11.61 -4.49
N ILE A 169 21.94 12.51 -4.30
CA ILE A 169 22.23 13.90 -3.94
C ILE A 169 23.03 13.96 -2.65
N ILE A 170 22.63 13.25 -1.61
CA ILE A 170 23.36 13.22 -0.33
C ILE A 170 24.74 12.56 -0.49
N ALA A 171 24.83 11.44 -1.22
CA ALA A 171 26.09 10.74 -1.44
C ALA A 171 27.13 11.64 -2.14
N VAL A 172 26.71 12.39 -3.16
CA VAL A 172 27.64 13.24 -3.92
C VAL A 172 27.99 14.52 -3.18
N TYR A 173 26.98 15.27 -2.73
CA TYR A 173 27.21 16.61 -2.17
C TYR A 173 27.67 16.62 -0.72
N GLN A 174 27.19 15.69 0.09
CA GLN A 174 27.51 15.66 1.52
C GLN A 174 28.57 14.63 1.88
N LEU A 175 28.50 13.42 1.33
CA LEU A 175 29.47 12.36 1.61
C LEU A 175 30.70 12.39 0.67
N ARG A 176 30.66 13.25 -0.37
CA ARG A 176 31.71 13.41 -1.39
C ARG A 176 32.08 12.12 -2.11
N VAL A 177 31.12 11.24 -2.31
CA VAL A 177 31.27 10.04 -3.14
C VAL A 177 31.20 10.46 -4.60
N ALA A 178 32.10 9.99 -5.44
CA ALA A 178 32.05 10.25 -6.87
C ALA A 178 30.75 9.70 -7.47
N SER A 179 30.04 10.50 -8.27
CA SER A 179 28.75 10.11 -8.86
C SER A 179 28.84 8.78 -9.62
N GLY A 180 29.92 8.55 -10.38
CA GLY A 180 30.13 7.30 -11.08
C GLY A 180 30.19 6.09 -10.14
N LEU A 181 30.89 6.19 -9.02
CA LEU A 181 30.96 5.11 -8.03
C LEU A 181 29.60 4.80 -7.40
N TYR A 182 28.78 5.83 -7.15
CA TYR A 182 27.43 5.62 -6.63
C TYR A 182 26.59 4.75 -7.58
N TRP A 183 26.55 5.12 -8.86
CA TRP A 183 25.77 4.38 -9.87
C TRP A 183 26.34 2.99 -10.16
N THR A 184 27.67 2.85 -10.24
CA THR A 184 28.32 1.55 -10.43
C THR A 184 27.97 0.62 -9.26
N SER A 185 28.02 1.12 -8.01
CA SER A 185 27.69 0.31 -6.83
C SER A 185 26.23 -0.18 -6.82
N ILE A 186 25.30 0.56 -7.44
CA ILE A 186 23.91 0.15 -7.62
C ILE A 186 23.80 -0.99 -8.65
N THR A 187 24.41 -0.80 -9.83
CA THR A 187 24.32 -1.78 -10.92
C THR A 187 24.96 -3.12 -10.58
N GLU A 188 26.02 -3.11 -9.77
CA GLU A 188 26.69 -4.32 -9.26
C GLU A 188 25.90 -5.04 -8.16
N ALA A 189 25.00 -4.32 -7.47
CA ALA A 189 24.29 -4.84 -6.31
C ALA A 189 22.91 -5.37 -6.61
N LEU A 190 22.25 -4.82 -7.64
CA LEU A 190 20.86 -5.16 -7.96
C LEU A 190 20.82 -6.36 -8.91
N TYR A 191 20.30 -7.44 -8.40
CA TYR A 191 19.92 -8.60 -9.22
C TYR A 191 18.50 -8.43 -9.75
N LEU A 192 18.22 -9.06 -10.89
CA LEU A 192 16.88 -9.04 -11.48
C LEU A 192 15.80 -9.57 -10.51
N GLN A 193 16.17 -10.51 -9.67
CA GLN A 193 15.31 -11.08 -8.61
C GLN A 193 14.87 -10.01 -7.59
N ASP A 194 15.77 -9.08 -7.22
CA ASP A 194 15.49 -7.99 -6.30
C ASP A 194 14.46 -7.02 -6.86
N VAL A 195 14.57 -6.71 -8.14
CA VAL A 195 13.61 -5.84 -8.86
C VAL A 195 12.23 -6.49 -8.93
N TRP A 196 12.18 -7.78 -9.27
CA TRP A 196 10.91 -8.52 -9.26
C TRP A 196 10.25 -8.54 -7.88
N MET A 197 11.05 -8.73 -6.83
CA MET A 197 10.57 -8.70 -5.46
C MET A 197 9.94 -7.35 -5.11
N GLY A 198 10.61 -6.25 -5.47
CA GLY A 198 10.12 -4.88 -5.24
C GLY A 198 8.84 -4.55 -6.02
N ILE A 199 8.67 -5.12 -7.22
CA ILE A 199 7.48 -4.88 -8.05
C ILE A 199 6.30 -5.76 -7.61
N LEU A 200 6.53 -7.03 -7.25
CA LEU A 200 5.46 -7.97 -6.92
C LEU A 200 4.78 -7.68 -5.57
N LYS A 201 5.56 -7.28 -4.56
CA LYS A 201 5.02 -6.96 -3.23
C LYS A 201 3.87 -5.92 -3.26
N PRO A 202 4.01 -4.77 -3.92
CA PRO A 202 2.98 -3.74 -3.93
C PRO A 202 1.64 -4.18 -4.51
N PHE A 203 1.59 -5.18 -5.39
CA PHE A 203 0.31 -5.73 -5.88
C PHE A 203 -0.54 -6.28 -4.72
N PHE A 204 0.10 -7.04 -3.83
CA PHE A 204 -0.58 -7.59 -2.65
C PHE A 204 -0.93 -6.50 -1.65
N LEU A 205 -0.03 -5.54 -1.44
CA LEU A 205 -0.25 -4.44 -0.51
C LEU A 205 -1.40 -3.55 -0.98
N GLY A 206 -1.44 -3.16 -2.27
CA GLY A 206 -2.52 -2.38 -2.86
C GLY A 206 -3.88 -3.08 -2.75
N TYR A 207 -3.93 -4.38 -3.04
CA TYR A 207 -5.12 -5.19 -2.86
C TYR A 207 -5.65 -5.13 -1.42
N VAL A 208 -4.78 -5.39 -0.45
CA VAL A 208 -5.15 -5.44 0.97
C VAL A 208 -5.63 -4.09 1.48
N ILE A 209 -4.94 -3.00 1.14
CA ILE A 209 -5.31 -1.64 1.56
C ILE A 209 -6.71 -1.29 1.07
N VAL A 210 -6.97 -1.48 -0.22
CA VAL A 210 -8.26 -1.09 -0.82
C VAL A 210 -9.39 -1.97 -0.30
N THR A 211 -9.18 -3.26 -0.17
CA THR A 211 -10.22 -4.17 0.33
C THR A 211 -10.58 -3.92 1.78
N ILE A 212 -9.59 -3.57 2.63
CA ILE A 212 -9.85 -3.16 4.02
C ILE A 212 -10.62 -1.83 4.06
N GLY A 213 -10.23 -0.83 3.25
CA GLY A 213 -10.95 0.43 3.16
C GLY A 213 -12.41 0.23 2.75
N CYS A 214 -12.66 -0.59 1.73
CA CYS A 214 -14.01 -0.94 1.29
C CYS A 214 -14.80 -1.71 2.36
N HIS A 215 -14.18 -2.68 3.02
CA HIS A 215 -14.82 -3.48 4.07
C HIS A 215 -15.28 -2.61 5.24
N VAL A 216 -14.38 -1.78 5.75
CA VAL A 216 -14.69 -0.88 6.86
C VAL A 216 -15.74 0.16 6.46
N GLY A 217 -15.63 0.74 5.26
CA GLY A 217 -16.60 1.70 4.73
C GLY A 217 -18.02 1.13 4.61
N LEU A 218 -18.16 -0.07 4.04
CA LEU A 218 -19.48 -0.73 3.87
C LEU A 218 -20.17 -1.08 5.20
N ARG A 219 -19.41 -1.12 6.30
CA ARG A 219 -19.92 -1.45 7.64
C ARG A 219 -20.12 -0.23 8.53
N THR A 220 -19.94 0.96 7.99
CA THR A 220 -20.12 2.21 8.75
C THR A 220 -21.52 2.29 9.35
N ARG A 221 -21.60 2.65 10.64
CA ARG A 221 -22.83 2.86 11.39
C ARG A 221 -22.69 4.07 12.30
N GLY A 222 -23.79 4.74 12.60
CA GLY A 222 -23.81 5.86 13.56
C GLY A 222 -23.58 7.23 12.93
N GLY A 223 -24.07 7.43 11.71
CA GLY A 223 -24.07 8.74 11.03
C GLY A 223 -22.67 9.28 10.74
N THR A 224 -22.53 10.59 10.70
CA THR A 224 -21.25 11.27 10.39
C THR A 224 -20.13 10.96 11.36
N GLN A 225 -20.44 10.76 12.65
CA GLN A 225 -19.44 10.32 13.64
C GLN A 225 -18.95 8.90 13.35
N GLY A 226 -19.83 8.04 12.82
CA GLY A 226 -19.47 6.69 12.38
C GLY A 226 -18.49 6.71 11.22
N VAL A 227 -18.66 7.63 10.27
CA VAL A 227 -17.71 7.81 9.14
C VAL A 227 -16.32 8.18 9.66
N GLY A 228 -16.20 9.14 10.59
CA GLY A 228 -14.92 9.50 11.19
C GLY A 228 -14.23 8.31 11.92
N ARG A 229 -15.01 7.47 12.63
CA ARG A 229 -14.46 6.25 13.25
C ARG A 229 -14.04 5.22 12.21
N ALA A 230 -14.82 5.05 11.15
CA ALA A 230 -14.50 4.14 10.05
C ALA A 230 -13.19 4.51 9.37
N THR A 231 -12.94 5.80 9.10
CA THR A 231 -11.66 6.27 8.53
C THR A 231 -10.46 5.90 9.39
N THR A 232 -10.52 6.17 10.68
CA THR A 232 -9.44 5.82 11.63
C THR A 232 -9.21 4.31 11.70
N ASN A 233 -10.29 3.52 11.79
CA ASN A 233 -10.20 2.07 11.84
C ASN A 233 -9.62 1.49 10.54
N ALA A 234 -9.98 2.05 9.38
CA ALA A 234 -9.44 1.64 8.09
C ALA A 234 -7.92 1.87 8.02
N VAL A 235 -7.43 3.04 8.47
CA VAL A 235 -5.99 3.33 8.51
C VAL A 235 -5.25 2.34 9.40
N VAL A 236 -5.73 2.15 10.62
CA VAL A 236 -5.07 1.25 11.58
C VAL A 236 -5.06 -0.19 11.07
N ALA A 237 -6.20 -0.68 10.61
CA ALA A 237 -6.31 -2.05 10.10
C ALA A 237 -5.46 -2.26 8.84
N ALA A 238 -5.49 -1.31 7.89
CA ALA A 238 -4.69 -1.39 6.68
C ALA A 238 -3.18 -1.31 6.96
N SER A 239 -2.75 -0.42 7.86
CA SER A 239 -1.33 -0.29 8.22
C SER A 239 -0.78 -1.55 8.89
N VAL A 240 -1.53 -2.13 9.83
CA VAL A 240 -1.13 -3.40 10.46
C VAL A 240 -1.10 -4.52 9.43
N ALA A 241 -2.10 -4.58 8.55
CA ALA A 241 -2.16 -5.60 7.51
C ALA A 241 -1.02 -5.44 6.47
N VAL A 242 -0.64 -4.21 6.10
CA VAL A 242 0.52 -3.95 5.23
C VAL A 242 1.79 -4.57 5.81
N ILE A 243 2.11 -4.30 7.08
CA ILE A 243 3.31 -4.83 7.72
C ILE A 243 3.27 -6.37 7.81
N ALA A 244 2.12 -6.93 8.17
CA ALA A 244 1.95 -8.38 8.27
C ALA A 244 2.07 -9.05 6.90
N VAL A 245 1.36 -8.55 5.90
CA VAL A 245 1.37 -9.09 4.52
C VAL A 245 2.75 -8.94 3.90
N ASP A 246 3.42 -7.81 4.09
CA ASP A 246 4.78 -7.61 3.60
C ASP A 246 5.73 -8.70 4.11
N PHE A 247 5.70 -9.01 5.42
CA PHE A 247 6.51 -10.09 5.99
C PHE A 247 6.25 -11.45 5.32
N PHE A 248 4.98 -11.84 5.17
CA PHE A 248 4.63 -13.12 4.56
C PHE A 248 4.97 -13.17 3.08
N VAL A 249 4.71 -12.09 2.34
CA VAL A 249 5.03 -11.99 0.91
C VAL A 249 6.54 -11.99 0.71
N THR A 250 7.31 -11.27 1.53
CA THR A 250 8.77 -11.31 1.51
C THR A 250 9.29 -12.72 1.68
N ARG A 251 8.81 -13.43 2.72
CA ARG A 251 9.21 -14.81 2.98
C ARG A 251 8.87 -15.74 1.81
N LEU A 252 7.67 -15.59 1.25
CA LEU A 252 7.23 -16.38 0.09
C LEU A 252 8.11 -16.12 -1.13
N LEU A 253 8.35 -14.84 -1.47
CA LEU A 253 9.14 -14.45 -2.63
C LEU A 253 10.62 -14.85 -2.47
N PHE A 254 11.16 -14.78 -1.25
CA PHE A 254 12.50 -15.31 -0.97
C PHE A 254 12.60 -16.79 -1.29
N THR A 255 11.63 -17.60 -0.89
CA THR A 255 11.63 -19.06 -1.15
C THR A 255 11.44 -19.39 -2.64
N LEU A 256 10.78 -18.50 -3.40
CA LEU A 256 10.50 -18.74 -4.83
C LEU A 256 11.59 -18.22 -5.77
N LEU A 257 12.29 -17.15 -5.38
CA LEU A 257 13.23 -16.44 -6.25
C LEU A 257 14.70 -16.75 -5.93
N TYR A 258 14.97 -17.20 -4.69
CA TYR A 258 16.31 -17.57 -4.19
C TYR A 258 16.36 -19.03 -3.75
#